data_01caba94f98e93d213572b09c2d524de
#
_entry.id   01caba94f98e93d213572b09c2d524de
#
_cell.length_a   1.000
_cell.length_b   1.000
_cell.length_c   1.000
_cell.angle_alpha   90.00
_cell.angle_beta   90.00
_cell.angle_gamma   90.00
#
_symmetry.space_group_name_H-M   'P 1'
#
loop_
_entity.id
_entity.type
_entity.pdbx_description
1 polymer ?
#
loop_
_entity_poly.entity_id
_entity_poly.type
_entity_poly.pdbx_seq_one_letter_code
_entity_poly.pdbx_strand_id
1 'polypeptide(L)'
;MPKVKPIVASTPEALASNLGLSSAPAKEWHVQHHLLKRLKEIAQREKVTHAEIAKRAGTSRTRVTAILNDDLEHVSSDLLIRIIASLGYRVKISVVRSGSAA
;
A
#
# COMPACT_ATOMS: atom_id res chain seq x y z
N MET A 1 9.61 -2.57 -18.32
CA MET A 1 9.29 -1.82 -17.11
C MET A 1 7.99 -2.31 -16.50
N PRO A 2 8.01 -2.69 -15.25
CA PRO A 2 6.78 -3.18 -14.65
C PRO A 2 5.74 -2.07 -14.54
N LYS A 3 4.51 -2.47 -14.73
CA LYS A 3 3.38 -1.55 -14.62
C LYS A 3 2.68 -1.77 -13.31
N VAL A 4 2.39 -0.70 -12.63
CA VAL A 4 1.67 -0.73 -11.38
C VAL A 4 0.29 -0.14 -11.59
N LYS A 5 -0.71 -0.83 -11.07
CA LYS A 5 -2.03 -0.23 -11.00
C LYS A 5 -2.05 0.77 -9.86
N PRO A 6 -2.37 2.02 -10.13
CA PRO A 6 -2.47 3.00 -9.05
C PRO A 6 -3.70 2.73 -8.20
N ILE A 7 -3.71 3.32 -7.02
CA ILE A 7 -4.92 3.36 -6.21
C ILE A 7 -5.76 4.49 -6.80
N VAL A 8 -6.84 4.13 -7.46
CA VAL A 8 -7.70 5.09 -8.13
C VAL A 8 -9.12 4.94 -7.63
N ALA A 9 -9.77 6.05 -7.39
CA ALA A 9 -11.18 6.05 -6.99
C ALA A 9 -11.95 6.98 -7.90
N SER A 10 -13.07 6.49 -8.41
CA SER A 10 -13.93 7.28 -9.30
C SER A 10 -15.07 7.97 -8.56
N THR A 11 -15.30 7.61 -7.30
CA THR A 11 -16.36 8.21 -6.48
C THR A 11 -15.78 8.61 -5.14
N PRO A 12 -16.43 9.56 -4.46
CA PRO A 12 -15.99 9.95 -3.10
C PRO A 12 -15.95 8.78 -2.13
N GLU A 13 -16.92 7.89 -2.22
CA GLU A 13 -16.96 6.72 -1.34
C GLU A 13 -15.79 5.79 -1.60
N ALA A 14 -15.50 5.55 -2.88
CA ALA A 14 -14.38 4.67 -3.24
C ALA A 14 -13.06 5.28 -2.81
N LEU A 15 -12.90 6.59 -2.98
CA LEU A 15 -11.69 7.27 -2.54
C LEU A 15 -11.52 7.17 -1.03
N ALA A 16 -12.60 7.48 -0.29
CA ALA A 16 -12.55 7.41 1.16
C ALA A 16 -12.22 6.00 1.62
N SER A 17 -12.82 5.00 0.98
CA SER A 17 -12.55 3.61 1.30
C SER A 17 -11.08 3.26 1.03
N ASN A 18 -10.54 3.72 -0.09
CA ASN A 18 -9.16 3.43 -0.46
C ASN A 18 -8.15 4.13 0.45
N LEU A 19 -8.49 5.32 0.91
CA LEU A 19 -7.59 6.13 1.73
C LEU A 19 -7.87 6.07 3.23
N GLY A 20 -8.98 5.46 3.62
CA GLY A 20 -9.34 5.37 5.01
C GLY A 20 -9.79 6.68 5.63
N LEU A 21 -10.36 7.59 4.83
CA LEU A 21 -10.67 8.94 5.28
C LEU A 21 -12.10 9.14 5.78
N SER A 22 -13.03 8.28 5.41
CA SER A 22 -14.42 8.54 5.70
C SER A 22 -14.87 8.09 7.08
N SER A 23 -14.15 7.25 7.72
CA SER A 23 -14.44 6.92 9.11
C SER A 23 -13.27 6.18 9.62
N ALA A 24 -12.72 6.82 10.41
CA ALA A 24 -11.77 6.45 11.36
C ALA A 24 -10.96 5.19 11.12
N PRO A 25 -10.65 4.45 12.17
CA PRO A 25 -9.65 3.37 12.10
C PRO A 25 -9.96 2.29 11.08
N ALA A 26 -11.24 2.01 10.86
CA ALA A 26 -11.61 0.97 9.92
C ALA A 26 -11.17 1.29 8.49
N LYS A 27 -11.24 2.57 8.10
CA LYS A 27 -10.86 2.97 6.76
C LYS A 27 -9.36 2.97 6.56
N GLU A 28 -8.63 3.34 7.58
CA GLU A 28 -7.18 3.26 7.53
C GLU A 28 -6.71 1.82 7.40
N TRP A 29 -7.39 0.91 8.11
CA TRP A 29 -7.12 -0.51 7.99
C TRP A 29 -7.30 -0.99 6.54
N HIS A 30 -8.34 -0.51 5.87
CA HIS A 30 -8.57 -0.87 4.47
C HIS A 30 -7.44 -0.38 3.56
N VAL A 31 -6.96 0.82 3.77
CA VAL A 31 -5.84 1.34 2.98
C VAL A 31 -4.61 0.48 3.18
N GLN A 32 -4.28 0.17 4.43
CA GLN A 32 -3.12 -0.64 4.73
C GLN A 32 -3.19 -2.01 4.10
N HIS A 33 -4.36 -2.65 4.19
CA HIS A 33 -4.53 -3.97 3.62
C HIS A 33 -4.51 -3.96 2.11
N HIS A 34 -5.02 -2.90 1.49
CA HIS A 34 -4.95 -2.76 0.05
C HIS A 34 -3.49 -2.62 -0.42
N LEU A 35 -2.73 -1.78 0.27
CA LEU A 35 -1.31 -1.61 -0.04
C LEU A 35 -0.54 -2.91 0.18
N LEU A 36 -0.84 -3.60 1.27
CA LEU A 36 -0.17 -4.88 1.57
C LEU A 36 -0.46 -5.91 0.48
N LYS A 37 -1.70 -5.99 0.04
CA LYS A 37 -2.06 -6.92 -1.04
C LYS A 37 -1.23 -6.64 -2.29
N ARG A 38 -1.10 -5.38 -2.66
CA ARG A 38 -0.30 -5.00 -3.81
C ARG A 38 1.17 -5.32 -3.60
N LEU A 39 1.67 -5.08 -2.40
CA LEU A 39 3.06 -5.39 -2.06
C LEU A 39 3.34 -6.88 -2.20
N LYS A 40 2.43 -7.73 -1.72
CA LYS A 40 2.58 -9.16 -1.85
C LYS A 40 2.63 -9.59 -3.32
N GLU A 41 1.77 -8.99 -4.14
CA GLU A 41 1.76 -9.29 -5.57
C GLU A 41 3.08 -8.90 -6.23
N ILE A 42 3.60 -7.74 -5.87
CA ILE A 42 4.86 -7.25 -6.42
C ILE A 42 6.02 -8.15 -5.99
N ALA A 43 6.09 -8.46 -4.71
CA ALA A 43 7.16 -9.30 -4.19
C ALA A 43 7.18 -10.66 -4.88
N GLN A 44 6.01 -11.23 -5.12
CA GLN A 44 5.89 -12.51 -5.79
C GLN A 44 6.29 -12.41 -7.26
N ARG A 45 5.85 -11.35 -7.93
CA ARG A 45 6.16 -11.13 -9.35
C ARG A 45 7.65 -10.89 -9.56
N GLU A 46 8.26 -10.08 -8.71
CA GLU A 46 9.68 -9.74 -8.84
C GLU A 46 10.59 -10.79 -8.23
N LYS A 47 10.02 -11.74 -7.52
CA LYS A 47 10.77 -12.83 -6.86
C LYS A 47 11.88 -12.30 -5.97
N VAL A 48 11.60 -11.24 -5.23
CA VAL A 48 12.57 -10.67 -4.30
C VAL A 48 12.42 -11.31 -2.93
N THR A 49 13.54 -11.52 -2.27
CA THR A 49 13.55 -12.07 -0.92
C THR A 49 13.21 -11.01 0.10
N HIS A 50 12.79 -11.42 1.29
CA HIS A 50 12.53 -10.49 2.38
C HIS A 50 13.77 -9.67 2.72
N ALA A 51 14.94 -10.30 2.67
CA ALA A 51 16.20 -9.61 2.93
C ALA A 51 16.46 -8.52 1.89
N GLU A 52 16.18 -8.81 0.63
CA GLU A 52 16.40 -7.84 -0.43
C GLU A 52 15.42 -6.67 -0.32
N ILE A 53 14.16 -6.96 0.00
CA ILE A 53 13.16 -5.91 0.22
C ILE A 53 13.60 -5.01 1.37
N ALA A 54 14.03 -5.62 2.46
CA ALA A 54 14.48 -4.87 3.63
C ALA A 54 15.65 -3.96 3.30
N LYS A 55 16.61 -4.47 2.55
CA LYS A 55 17.77 -3.71 2.15
C LYS A 55 17.38 -2.50 1.30
N ARG A 56 16.53 -2.71 0.30
CA ARG A 56 16.10 -1.63 -0.59
C ARG A 56 15.27 -0.57 0.13
N ALA A 57 14.42 -1.01 1.05
CA ALA A 57 13.53 -0.10 1.76
C ALA A 57 14.16 0.55 2.98
N GLY A 58 15.35 0.10 3.39
CA GLY A 58 16.00 0.63 4.56
C GLY A 58 15.34 0.22 5.87
N THR A 59 14.84 -0.99 5.92
CA THR A 59 14.22 -1.52 7.14
C THR A 59 14.79 -2.89 7.45
N SER A 60 14.28 -3.56 8.48
CA SER A 60 14.79 -4.86 8.87
C SER A 60 14.07 -6.00 8.15
N ARG A 61 14.78 -7.10 7.96
CA ARG A 61 14.19 -8.31 7.40
C ARG A 61 13.05 -8.82 8.28
N THR A 62 13.23 -8.76 9.59
CA THR A 62 12.21 -9.19 10.53
C THR A 62 10.91 -8.40 10.31
N ARG A 63 11.04 -7.10 10.11
CA ARG A 63 9.88 -6.26 9.88
C ARG A 63 9.19 -6.59 8.56
N VAL A 64 9.97 -6.80 7.50
CA VAL A 64 9.42 -7.18 6.20
C VAL A 64 8.69 -8.52 6.30
N THR A 65 9.29 -9.49 6.99
CA THR A 65 8.67 -10.79 7.17
C THR A 65 7.33 -10.67 7.92
N ALA A 66 7.30 -9.87 8.98
CA ALA A 66 6.06 -9.65 9.73
C ALA A 66 4.99 -9.01 8.84
N ILE A 67 5.37 -7.98 8.09
CA ILE A 67 4.43 -7.28 7.21
C ILE A 67 3.84 -8.24 6.18
N LEU A 68 4.68 -9.04 5.55
CA LEU A 68 4.21 -9.97 4.53
C LEU A 68 3.42 -11.14 5.10
N ASN A 69 3.45 -11.31 6.42
CA ASN A 69 2.62 -12.27 7.12
C ASN A 69 1.38 -11.61 7.74
N ASP A 70 0.99 -10.47 7.20
CA ASP A 70 -0.21 -9.74 7.61
C ASP A 70 -0.14 -9.10 8.98
N ASP A 71 1.03 -8.99 9.56
CA ASP A 71 1.21 -8.30 10.82
C ASP A 71 1.49 -6.82 10.54
N LEU A 72 0.44 -6.01 10.62
CA LEU A 72 0.53 -4.59 10.37
C LEU A 72 0.58 -3.75 11.64
N GLU A 73 0.83 -4.36 12.77
CA GLU A 73 0.99 -3.63 14.02
C GLU A 73 2.16 -2.67 13.90
N HIS A 74 1.92 -1.42 14.23
CA HIS A 74 2.92 -0.34 14.14
C HIS A 74 3.44 -0.10 12.71
N VAL A 75 2.65 -0.48 11.71
CA VAL A 75 2.99 -0.25 10.32
C VAL A 75 2.09 0.84 9.76
N SER A 76 2.70 1.90 9.24
CA SER A 76 1.94 2.99 8.64
C SER A 76 1.76 2.74 7.15
N SER A 77 0.75 3.40 6.58
CA SER A 77 0.57 3.38 5.13
C SER A 77 1.80 3.95 4.43
N ASP A 78 2.42 4.96 5.04
CA ASP A 78 3.61 5.58 4.50
C ASP A 78 4.76 4.58 4.36
N LEU A 79 4.94 3.73 5.37
CA LEU A 79 5.97 2.70 5.30
C LEU A 79 5.70 1.72 4.16
N LEU A 80 4.44 1.31 4.00
CA LEU A 80 4.08 0.40 2.92
C LEU A 80 4.34 1.03 1.55
N ILE A 81 4.00 2.31 1.40
CA ILE A 81 4.26 3.03 0.16
C ILE A 81 5.77 3.10 -0.10
N ARG A 82 6.55 3.34 0.92
CA ARG A 82 8.00 3.42 0.78
C ARG A 82 8.60 2.08 0.36
N ILE A 83 8.09 0.99 0.93
CA ILE A 83 8.56 -0.35 0.55
C ILE A 83 8.22 -0.63 -0.91
N ILE A 84 7.00 -0.31 -1.32
CA ILE A 84 6.57 -0.48 -2.71
C ILE A 84 7.45 0.34 -3.64
N ALA A 85 7.73 1.59 -3.27
CA ALA A 85 8.58 2.46 -4.08
C ALA A 85 9.99 1.91 -4.21
N SER A 86 10.51 1.30 -3.15
CA SER A 86 11.87 0.74 -3.17
C SER A 86 12.02 -0.43 -4.14
N LEU A 87 10.91 -1.02 -4.54
CA LEU A 87 10.91 -2.12 -5.50
C LEU A 87 10.74 -1.65 -6.94
N GLY A 88 10.84 -0.34 -7.16
CA GLY A 88 10.73 0.23 -8.51
C GLY A 88 9.32 0.56 -8.94
N TYR A 89 8.39 0.54 -8.03
CA TYR A 89 6.99 0.84 -8.31
C TYR A 89 6.62 2.19 -7.72
N ARG A 90 5.47 2.69 -8.13
CA ARG A 90 4.99 3.97 -7.64
C ARG A 90 3.53 3.85 -7.24
N VAL A 91 3.19 4.41 -6.09
CA VAL A 91 1.80 4.49 -5.65
C VAL A 91 1.23 5.81 -6.13
N LYS A 92 0.15 5.72 -6.88
CA LYS A 92 -0.56 6.90 -7.36
C LYS A 92 -1.91 6.96 -6.67
N ILE A 93 -2.21 8.08 -6.07
CA ILE A 93 -3.47 8.31 -5.38
C ILE A 93 -4.25 9.38 -6.13
N SER A 94 -5.47 9.05 -6.49
CA SER A 94 -6.34 9.96 -7.20
C SER A 94 -7.31 10.60 -6.23
N VAL A 95 -7.43 11.90 -6.30
CA VAL A 95 -8.36 12.64 -5.45
C VAL A 95 -9.49 13.15 -6.33
N VAL A 96 -10.72 12.86 -5.90
CA VAL A 96 -11.90 13.30 -6.63
C VAL A 96 -12.71 14.24 -5.74
N ARG A 97 -13.49 15.07 -6.39
CA ARG A 97 -14.30 16.05 -5.68
C ARG A 97 -15.42 15.36 -4.89
N SER A 98 -15.50 15.68 -3.62
CA SER A 98 -16.56 15.16 -2.78
C SER A 98 -17.91 15.71 -3.25
N GLY A 99 -18.90 14.83 -3.35
CA GLY A 99 -20.21 15.22 -3.81
C GLY A 99 -20.32 15.45 -5.29
N SER A 100 -19.24 15.30 -6.03
CA SER A 100 -19.24 15.53 -7.46
C SER A 100 -20.08 14.51 -8.22
N ALA A 101 -20.40 13.42 -7.58
CA ALA A 101 -21.27 12.42 -8.18
C ALA A 101 -22.72 12.91 -8.30
N ALA A 102 -22.97 14.04 -7.74
CA ALA A 102 -24.29 14.62 -7.88
C ALA A 102 -24.55 14.92 -9.34
#